data_f4d553a92b585239844f98a8408c3624
#
_entry.id   f4d553a92b585239844f98a8408c3624
#
_cell.length_a   1.000
_cell.length_b   1.000
_cell.length_c   1.000
_cell.angle_alpha   90.00
_cell.angle_beta   90.00
_cell.angle_gamma   90.00
#
_symmetry.space_group_name_H-M   'P 1'
#
loop_
_entity.id
_entity.type
_entity.pdbx_description
1 polymer ?
#
loop_
_entity_poly.entity_id
_entity_poly.type
_entity_poly.pdbx_seq_one_letter_code
_entity_poly.pdbx_strand_id
1 'polypeptide(L)'
;MCQTNVITNRVERLSKRSYSHRLDVATPNRYHVSQLVRLNRELDSLYEFIYDDWRTITEEDYKMFGGQFVILIQTIKQLYDACKKQPKDMGLGEETKRLGMNYSALYELNSDIVNFCIKMPKNEEMKKALQYLTEVDKRMDGASES
;
A
#
# COMPACT_ATOMS: atom_id res chain seq x y z
N MET A 1 -22.51 1.47 -3.81
CA MET A 1 -22.23 2.57 -2.89
C MET A 1 -20.92 2.29 -2.15
N CYS A 2 -20.03 3.24 -2.10
CA CYS A 2 -18.74 3.07 -1.46
C CYS A 2 -18.88 3.06 0.07
N GLN A 3 -18.30 2.06 0.72
CA GLN A 3 -18.31 1.95 2.19
C GLN A 3 -17.07 2.62 2.76
N THR A 4 -17.04 3.95 2.71
CA THR A 4 -15.88 4.77 3.04
C THR A 4 -15.34 4.50 4.46
N ASN A 5 -16.23 4.35 5.44
CA ASN A 5 -15.82 4.08 6.83
C ASN A 5 -15.09 2.75 6.96
N VAL A 6 -15.57 1.73 6.26
CA VAL A 6 -14.94 0.40 6.27
C VAL A 6 -13.56 0.47 5.62
N ILE A 7 -13.46 1.15 4.48
CA ILE A 7 -12.18 1.33 3.79
C ILE A 7 -11.19 2.07 4.71
N THR A 8 -11.61 3.19 5.29
CA THR A 8 -10.76 4.00 6.16
C THR A 8 -10.22 3.17 7.34
N ASN A 9 -11.09 2.43 8.01
CA ASN A 9 -10.71 1.63 9.17
C ASN A 9 -9.74 0.51 8.78
N ARG A 10 -9.99 -0.17 7.66
CA ARG A 10 -9.12 -1.26 7.19
C ARG A 10 -7.76 -0.72 6.76
N VAL A 11 -7.73 0.38 6.03
CA VAL A 11 -6.50 1.01 5.55
C VAL A 11 -5.65 1.45 6.74
N GLU A 12 -6.26 2.11 7.71
CA GLU A 12 -5.55 2.58 8.90
C GLU A 12 -4.96 1.43 9.70
N ARG A 13 -5.74 0.37 9.92
CA ARG A 13 -5.28 -0.82 10.63
C ARG A 13 -4.11 -1.48 9.91
N LEU A 14 -4.21 -1.65 8.59
CA LEU A 14 -3.16 -2.28 7.81
C LEU A 14 -1.89 -1.43 7.74
N SER A 15 -2.03 -0.09 7.74
CA SER A 15 -0.88 0.81 7.81
C SER A 15 -0.09 0.62 9.10
N LYS A 16 -0.79 0.53 10.22
CA LYS A 16 -0.17 0.31 11.53
C LYS A 16 0.50 -1.06 11.59
N ARG A 17 -0.14 -2.10 11.07
CA ARG A 17 0.42 -3.44 11.05
C ARG A 17 1.65 -3.52 10.15
N SER A 18 1.59 -2.92 8.97
CA SER A 18 2.73 -2.91 8.05
C SER A 18 3.93 -2.22 8.67
N TYR A 19 3.71 -1.14 9.39
CA TYR A 19 4.76 -0.44 10.13
C TYR A 19 5.37 -1.34 11.21
N SER A 20 4.53 -2.02 11.99
CA SER A 20 5.00 -2.96 13.01
C SER A 20 5.81 -4.11 12.41
N HIS A 21 5.34 -4.66 11.29
CA HIS A 21 6.07 -5.70 10.57
C HIS A 21 7.44 -5.22 10.12
N ARG A 22 7.54 -3.98 9.67
CA ARG A 22 8.81 -3.40 9.25
C ARG A 22 9.83 -3.38 10.41
N LEU A 23 9.36 -3.01 11.60
CA LEU A 23 10.20 -3.01 12.80
C LEU A 23 10.62 -4.44 13.19
N ASP A 24 9.69 -5.39 13.10
CA ASP A 24 9.95 -6.79 13.46
C ASP A 24 10.89 -7.46 12.48
N VAL A 25 10.82 -7.14 11.20
CA VAL A 25 11.72 -7.69 10.18
C VAL A 25 13.17 -7.30 10.46
N ALA A 26 13.38 -6.12 11.05
CA ALA A 26 14.72 -5.71 11.46
C ALA A 26 15.28 -6.57 12.61
N THR A 27 14.43 -7.38 13.26
CA THR A 27 14.82 -8.30 14.34
C THR A 27 14.52 -9.73 13.88
N PRO A 28 15.42 -10.37 13.10
CA PRO A 28 15.11 -11.63 12.38
C PRO A 28 14.60 -12.77 13.26
N ASN A 29 15.04 -12.84 14.51
CA ASN A 29 14.65 -13.94 15.41
C ASN A 29 13.18 -13.91 15.84
N ARG A 30 12.49 -12.82 15.58
CA ARG A 30 11.10 -12.63 16.01
C ARG A 30 10.09 -12.67 14.87
N TYR A 31 10.56 -12.43 13.65
CA TYR A 31 9.66 -12.33 12.50
C TYR A 31 9.59 -13.67 11.77
N HIS A 32 8.37 -14.13 11.54
CA HIS A 32 8.13 -15.41 10.86
C HIS A 32 7.44 -15.19 9.52
N VAL A 33 7.72 -16.09 8.58
CA VAL A 33 7.10 -16.09 7.26
C VAL A 33 5.57 -16.02 7.36
N SER A 34 4.97 -16.73 8.33
CA SER A 34 3.52 -16.77 8.52
C SER A 34 2.91 -15.38 8.76
N GLN A 35 3.65 -14.48 9.40
CA GLN A 35 3.18 -13.12 9.63
C GLN A 35 3.06 -12.35 8.32
N LEU A 36 4.02 -12.51 7.43
CA LEU A 36 4.00 -11.86 6.12
C LEU A 36 2.93 -12.49 5.22
N VAL A 37 2.74 -13.81 5.29
CA VAL A 37 1.66 -14.50 4.59
C VAL A 37 0.30 -13.92 4.96
N ARG A 38 0.07 -13.75 6.27
CA ARG A 38 -1.18 -13.19 6.77
C ARG A 38 -1.39 -11.75 6.29
N LEU A 39 -0.34 -10.93 6.37
CA LEU A 39 -0.42 -9.54 5.92
C LEU A 39 -0.76 -9.48 4.43
N ASN A 40 -0.09 -10.28 3.60
CA ASN A 40 -0.37 -10.32 2.16
C ASN A 40 -1.81 -10.71 1.87
N ARG A 41 -2.37 -11.68 2.59
CA ARG A 41 -3.79 -12.07 2.44
C ARG A 41 -4.72 -10.91 2.75
N GLU A 42 -4.42 -10.15 3.80
CA GLU A 42 -5.24 -9.01 4.18
C GLU A 42 -5.13 -7.87 3.16
N LEU A 43 -3.95 -7.68 2.57
CA LEU A 43 -3.76 -6.69 1.51
C LEU A 43 -4.52 -7.11 0.24
N ASP A 44 -4.47 -8.39 -0.12
CA ASP A 44 -5.25 -8.93 -1.24
C ASP A 44 -6.75 -8.69 -1.03
N SER A 45 -7.22 -8.97 0.18
CA SER A 45 -8.63 -8.79 0.55
C SER A 45 -9.04 -7.32 0.47
N LEU A 46 -8.19 -6.41 0.94
CA LEU A 46 -8.44 -4.97 0.84
C LEU A 46 -8.52 -4.53 -0.61
N TYR A 47 -7.59 -5.00 -1.44
CA TYR A 47 -7.58 -4.68 -2.87
C TYR A 47 -8.88 -5.09 -3.52
N GLU A 48 -9.31 -6.35 -3.33
CA GLU A 48 -10.56 -6.85 -3.91
C GLU A 48 -11.77 -6.06 -3.44
N PHE A 49 -11.80 -5.72 -2.15
CA PHE A 49 -12.89 -4.96 -1.57
C PHE A 49 -13.04 -3.58 -2.22
N ILE A 50 -11.92 -2.89 -2.44
CA ILE A 50 -11.93 -1.56 -3.07
C ILE A 50 -12.18 -1.69 -4.58
N TYR A 51 -11.56 -2.69 -5.22
CA TYR A 51 -11.63 -2.89 -6.66
C TYR A 51 -13.05 -3.15 -7.15
N ASP A 52 -13.86 -3.88 -6.38
CA ASP A 52 -15.23 -4.20 -6.77
C ASP A 52 -16.08 -2.95 -7.00
N ASP A 53 -15.84 -1.91 -6.21
CA ASP A 53 -16.66 -0.68 -6.22
C ASP A 53 -15.88 0.59 -6.56
N TRP A 54 -14.64 0.49 -7.05
CA TRP A 54 -13.78 1.66 -7.18
C TRP A 54 -14.36 2.74 -8.11
N ARG A 55 -15.14 2.33 -9.10
CA ARG A 55 -15.78 3.30 -10.03
C ARG A 55 -16.93 4.07 -9.40
N THR A 56 -17.41 3.63 -8.25
CA THR A 56 -18.44 4.34 -7.50
C THR A 56 -17.86 5.31 -6.47
N ILE A 57 -16.54 5.31 -6.29
CA ILE A 57 -15.87 6.20 -5.35
C ILE A 57 -15.93 7.63 -5.90
N THR A 58 -16.55 8.53 -5.12
CA THR A 58 -16.65 9.94 -5.48
C THR A 58 -15.44 10.70 -4.96
N GLU A 59 -15.27 11.95 -5.42
CA GLU A 59 -14.23 12.83 -4.89
C GLU A 59 -14.37 13.00 -3.37
N GLU A 60 -15.62 13.12 -2.89
CA GLU A 60 -15.89 13.25 -1.46
C GLU A 60 -15.45 12.00 -0.68
N ASP A 61 -15.76 10.82 -1.22
CA ASP A 61 -15.31 9.56 -0.61
C ASP A 61 -13.80 9.50 -0.52
N TYR A 62 -13.11 9.86 -1.60
CA TYR A 62 -11.66 9.78 -1.64
C TYR A 62 -11.01 10.76 -0.66
N LYS A 63 -11.60 11.94 -0.46
CA LYS A 63 -11.09 12.88 0.53
C LYS A 63 -11.06 12.28 1.94
N MET A 64 -11.95 11.33 2.23
CA MET A 64 -12.02 10.71 3.55
C MET A 64 -10.93 9.67 3.79
N PHE A 65 -10.54 8.90 2.77
CA PHE A 65 -9.58 7.81 2.99
C PHE A 65 -8.29 7.94 2.17
N GLY A 66 -8.23 8.83 1.20
CA GLY A 66 -7.12 8.90 0.26
C GLY A 66 -5.77 9.14 0.92
N GLY A 67 -5.72 10.03 1.91
CA GLY A 67 -4.48 10.29 2.64
C GLY A 67 -3.95 9.05 3.36
N GLN A 68 -4.84 8.33 4.04
CA GLN A 68 -4.48 7.09 4.72
C GLN A 68 -4.09 5.98 3.74
N PHE A 69 -4.73 5.95 2.59
CA PHE A 69 -4.41 4.98 1.54
C PHE A 69 -2.98 5.20 1.03
N VAL A 70 -2.60 6.45 0.80
CA VAL A 70 -1.23 6.79 0.40
C VAL A 70 -0.23 6.35 1.46
N ILE A 71 -0.54 6.60 2.73
CA ILE A 71 0.32 6.18 3.85
C ILE A 71 0.49 4.66 3.86
N LEU A 72 -0.60 3.90 3.64
CA LEU A 72 -0.53 2.44 3.56
C LEU A 72 0.42 2.01 2.44
N ILE A 73 0.25 2.57 1.24
CA ILE A 73 1.08 2.22 0.08
C ILE A 73 2.56 2.49 0.37
N GLN A 74 2.87 3.63 0.98
CA GLN A 74 4.23 3.95 1.39
C GLN A 74 4.79 2.97 2.40
N THR A 75 3.98 2.61 3.39
CA THR A 75 4.42 1.73 4.47
C THR A 75 4.70 0.33 3.92
N ILE A 76 3.88 -0.14 2.97
CA ILE A 76 4.11 -1.42 2.29
C ILE A 76 5.44 -1.37 1.52
N LYS A 77 5.72 -0.27 0.86
CA LYS A 77 6.98 -0.10 0.13
C LYS A 77 8.18 -0.21 1.07
N GLN A 78 8.09 0.46 2.21
CA GLN A 78 9.15 0.41 3.22
C GLN A 78 9.35 -1.00 3.77
N LEU A 79 8.25 -1.71 4.02
CA LEU A 79 8.31 -3.09 4.47
C LEU A 79 8.92 -3.99 3.38
N TYR A 80 8.52 -3.81 2.13
CA TYR A 80 9.08 -4.53 1.00
C TYR A 80 10.60 -4.36 0.94
N ASP A 81 11.09 -3.12 1.05
CA ASP A 81 12.51 -2.84 1.03
C ASP A 81 13.24 -3.51 2.20
N ALA A 82 12.64 -3.49 3.38
CA ALA A 82 13.20 -4.14 4.55
C ALA A 82 13.29 -5.66 4.37
N CYS A 83 12.26 -6.28 3.80
CA CYS A 83 12.24 -7.71 3.54
C CYS A 83 13.29 -8.11 2.49
N LYS A 84 13.49 -7.28 1.48
CA LYS A 84 14.50 -7.56 0.43
C LYS A 84 15.92 -7.58 0.98
N LYS A 85 16.17 -6.89 2.06
CA LYS A 85 17.49 -6.85 2.69
C LYS A 85 17.78 -8.04 3.59
N GLN A 86 16.79 -8.87 3.86
CA GLN A 86 16.95 -10.01 4.77
C GLN A 86 17.66 -11.16 4.07
N PRO A 87 18.41 -11.98 4.84
CA PRO A 87 19.07 -13.16 4.30
C PRO A 87 18.08 -14.14 3.69
N LYS A 88 18.52 -14.86 2.65
CA LYS A 88 17.69 -15.84 1.95
C LYS A 88 17.23 -16.99 2.85
N ASP A 89 18.01 -17.33 3.86
CA ASP A 89 17.69 -18.43 4.78
C ASP A 89 16.49 -18.11 5.69
N MET A 90 16.02 -16.87 5.74
CA MET A 90 14.79 -16.54 6.44
C MET A 90 13.54 -16.98 5.71
N GLY A 91 13.65 -17.38 4.44
CA GLY A 91 12.54 -17.90 3.66
C GLY A 91 11.48 -16.87 3.28
N LEU A 92 11.82 -15.59 3.27
CA LEU A 92 10.86 -14.53 2.98
C LEU A 92 10.69 -14.25 1.49
N GLY A 93 11.47 -14.87 0.62
CA GLY A 93 11.54 -14.52 -0.80
C GLY A 93 10.19 -14.51 -1.54
N GLU A 94 9.41 -15.58 -1.40
CA GLU A 94 8.10 -15.69 -2.07
C GLU A 94 7.12 -14.62 -1.58
N GLU A 95 7.03 -14.43 -0.27
CA GLU A 95 6.10 -13.47 0.31
C GLU A 95 6.57 -12.03 0.09
N THR A 96 7.87 -11.79 0.01
CA THR A 96 8.41 -10.48 -0.36
C THR A 96 7.98 -10.12 -1.78
N LYS A 97 8.04 -11.09 -2.70
CA LYS A 97 7.58 -10.91 -4.07
C LYS A 97 6.09 -10.57 -4.12
N ARG A 98 5.28 -11.28 -3.34
CA ARG A 98 3.83 -11.01 -3.24
C ARG A 98 3.56 -9.62 -2.68
N LEU A 99 4.36 -9.21 -1.70
CA LEU A 99 4.24 -7.87 -1.12
C LEU A 99 4.50 -6.78 -2.17
N GLY A 100 5.52 -7.00 -3.02
CA GLY A 100 5.79 -6.10 -4.15
C GLY A 100 4.63 -6.04 -5.13
N MET A 101 3.99 -7.19 -5.41
CA MET A 101 2.80 -7.23 -6.27
C MET A 101 1.63 -6.49 -5.64
N ASN A 102 1.42 -6.66 -4.33
CA ASN A 102 0.38 -5.92 -3.60
C ASN A 102 0.64 -4.41 -3.64
N TYR A 103 1.88 -4.01 -3.46
CA TYR A 103 2.26 -2.61 -3.57
C TYR A 103 1.87 -2.05 -4.94
N SER A 104 2.26 -2.73 -6.02
CA SER A 104 1.98 -2.28 -7.38
C SER A 104 0.49 -2.22 -7.66
N ALA A 105 -0.26 -3.24 -7.22
CA ALA A 105 -1.70 -3.30 -7.41
C ALA A 105 -2.42 -2.15 -6.70
N LEU A 106 -2.08 -1.91 -5.44
CA LEU A 106 -2.70 -0.83 -4.67
C LEU A 106 -2.30 0.54 -5.20
N TYR A 107 -1.05 0.69 -5.63
CA TYR A 107 -0.59 1.93 -6.25
C TYR A 107 -1.39 2.25 -7.51
N GLU A 108 -1.53 1.27 -8.42
CA GLU A 108 -2.28 1.45 -9.66
C GLU A 108 -3.76 1.73 -9.38
N LEU A 109 -4.35 1.02 -8.43
CA LEU A 109 -5.74 1.23 -8.05
C LEU A 109 -5.95 2.65 -7.54
N ASN A 110 -5.05 3.15 -6.70
CA ASN A 110 -5.12 4.52 -6.21
C ASN A 110 -5.04 5.53 -7.37
N SER A 111 -4.13 5.31 -8.31
CA SER A 111 -3.98 6.17 -9.49
C SER A 111 -5.25 6.16 -10.34
N ASP A 112 -5.83 4.99 -10.54
CA ASP A 112 -7.07 4.85 -11.32
C ASP A 112 -8.22 5.57 -10.65
N ILE A 113 -8.35 5.44 -9.33
CA ILE A 113 -9.40 6.14 -8.57
C ILE A 113 -9.24 7.65 -8.72
N VAL A 114 -8.02 8.15 -8.52
CA VAL A 114 -7.75 9.59 -8.61
C VAL A 114 -8.06 10.11 -10.02
N ASN A 115 -7.60 9.39 -11.04
CA ASN A 115 -7.81 9.81 -12.43
C ASN A 115 -9.28 9.74 -12.84
N PHE A 116 -10.04 8.81 -12.30
CA PHE A 116 -11.45 8.60 -12.68
C PHE A 116 -12.39 9.53 -11.93
N CYS A 117 -12.25 9.64 -10.61
CA CYS A 117 -13.18 10.41 -9.79
C CYS A 117 -12.74 11.86 -9.56
N ILE A 118 -11.43 12.13 -9.68
CA ILE A 118 -10.86 13.47 -9.46
C ILE A 118 -10.08 13.86 -10.72
N LYS A 119 -10.77 14.10 -11.82
CA LYS A 119 -10.15 14.38 -13.14
C LYS A 119 -9.05 15.44 -13.09
N MET A 120 -9.25 16.46 -12.25
CA MET A 120 -8.24 17.47 -11.98
C MET A 120 -8.32 17.82 -10.50
N PRO A 121 -7.31 17.42 -9.69
CA PRO A 121 -7.33 17.74 -8.27
C PRO A 121 -7.37 19.26 -8.07
N LYS A 122 -8.47 19.74 -7.52
CA LYS A 122 -8.64 21.15 -7.17
C LYS A 122 -8.10 21.44 -5.79
N ASN A 123 -7.85 20.40 -5.02
CA ASN A 123 -7.42 20.47 -3.63
C ASN A 123 -5.91 20.27 -3.56
N GLU A 124 -5.21 21.14 -2.85
CA GLU A 124 -3.75 21.07 -2.70
C GLU A 124 -3.29 19.76 -2.05
N GLU A 125 -4.07 19.21 -1.12
CA GLU A 125 -3.73 17.95 -0.47
C GLU A 125 -3.71 16.79 -1.47
N MET A 126 -4.68 16.76 -2.39
CA MET A 126 -4.73 15.73 -3.42
C MET A 126 -3.57 15.86 -4.40
N LYS A 127 -3.22 17.10 -4.76
CA LYS A 127 -2.05 17.34 -5.60
C LYS A 127 -0.78 16.86 -4.94
N LYS A 128 -0.61 17.13 -3.65
CA LYS A 128 0.54 16.66 -2.88
C LYS A 128 0.59 15.14 -2.81
N ALA A 129 -0.56 14.49 -2.61
CA ALA A 129 -0.64 13.04 -2.56
C ALA A 129 -0.19 12.42 -3.89
N LEU A 130 -0.66 12.98 -5.02
CA LEU A 130 -0.27 12.53 -6.35
C LEU A 130 1.23 12.70 -6.59
N GLN A 131 1.77 13.88 -6.23
CA GLN A 131 3.19 14.15 -6.37
C GLN A 131 4.01 13.19 -5.53
N TYR A 132 3.57 12.91 -4.32
CA TYR A 132 4.27 12.01 -3.42
C TYR A 132 4.34 10.59 -3.99
N LEU A 133 3.23 10.08 -4.50
CA LEU A 133 3.21 8.74 -5.11
C LEU A 133 4.11 8.67 -6.33
N THR A 134 4.15 9.73 -7.13
CA THR A 134 5.04 9.80 -8.28
C THR A 134 6.51 9.74 -7.86
N GLU A 135 6.86 10.44 -6.79
CA GLU A 135 8.23 10.42 -6.26
C GLU A 135 8.62 9.05 -5.72
N VAL A 136 7.71 8.38 -5.01
CA VAL A 136 7.95 7.04 -4.50
C VAL A 136 8.19 6.07 -5.68
N ASP A 137 7.38 6.16 -6.72
CA ASP A 137 7.53 5.32 -7.91
C ASP A 137 8.89 5.54 -8.59
N LYS A 138 9.31 6.81 -8.73
CA LYS A 138 10.62 7.14 -9.30
C LYS A 138 11.76 6.57 -8.47
N ARG A 139 11.65 6.63 -7.15
CA ARG A 139 12.66 6.05 -6.26
C ARG A 139 12.75 4.54 -6.41
N MET A 140 11.61 3.87 -6.60
CA MET A 140 11.60 2.43 -6.84
C MET A 140 12.33 2.08 -8.14
N ASP A 141 12.04 2.80 -9.21
CA ASP A 141 12.67 2.58 -10.50
C ASP A 141 14.18 2.80 -10.40
N GLY A 142 14.61 3.88 -9.74
CA GLY A 142 16.02 4.15 -9.50
C GLY A 142 16.69 3.07 -8.66
N ALA A 143 16.01 2.56 -7.64
CA ALA A 143 16.55 1.51 -6.78
C ALA A 143 16.65 0.18 -7.51
N SER A 144 15.75 -0.13 -8.44
CA SER A 144 15.78 -1.40 -9.18
C SER A 144 16.85 -1.40 -10.28
N GLU A 145 17.31 -0.26 -10.73
CA GLU A 145 18.36 -0.14 -11.73
C GLU A 145 19.77 -0.24 -11.13
N SER A 146 19.88 -0.04 -9.86
CA SER A 146 21.15 -0.14 -9.16
C SER A 146 21.34 -1.52 -8.54
#